data_adf870826fd566e6d64c610b19cb27fe
#
_entry.id   adf870826fd566e6d64c610b19cb27fe
#
_cell.length_a   1.000
_cell.length_b   1.000
_cell.length_c   1.000
_cell.angle_alpha   90.00
_cell.angle_beta   90.00
_cell.angle_gamma   90.00
#
_symmetry.space_group_name_H-M   'P 1'
#
loop_
_entity.id
_entity.type
_entity.pdbx_description
1 polymer ?
#
loop_
_entity_poly.entity_id
_entity_poly.type
_entity_poly.pdbx_seq_one_letter_code
_entity_poly.pdbx_strand_id
1 'polypeptide(L)'
;MLDSSLAGLRTLLAVAAVWLAAGAASAADKPAKAPLLTPAQARACIAQRDKLHAQKDDVLKDKAPIDADKAEIGRFGDALGSEVATLDRTSASAVDAYNGKVGERDKMIEAYQAKVASFNVKVGALKTAEDEYAKSSCENRRYDANQLKDTAPRK
;
A
#
# COMPACT_ATOMS: atom_id res chain seq x y z
N MET A 1 40.27 14.40 24.29
CA MET A 1 39.85 15.11 25.51
C MET A 1 38.36 14.88 25.56
N LEU A 2 37.94 13.84 26.28
CA LEU A 2 37.50 13.86 27.69
C LEU A 2 36.14 14.54 27.80
N ASP A 3 35.11 14.11 28.38
CA ASP A 3 34.81 12.96 29.26
C ASP A 3 33.29 12.96 29.43
N SER A 4 32.72 11.80 29.49
CA SER A 4 31.99 11.27 30.64
C SER A 4 30.90 12.15 31.28
N SER A 5 29.68 11.68 31.27
CA SER A 5 28.97 11.48 32.52
C SER A 5 27.77 10.57 32.39
N LEU A 6 27.97 9.34 32.75
CA LEU A 6 26.97 8.45 33.36
C LEU A 6 26.58 9.00 34.73
N ALA A 7 25.32 9.15 35.05
CA ALA A 7 24.79 8.92 36.39
C ALA A 7 23.29 9.16 36.46
N GLY A 8 22.60 8.22 36.99
CA GLY A 8 21.22 8.43 37.43
C GLY A 8 20.38 7.15 37.48
N LEU A 9 20.97 6.10 38.02
CA LEU A 9 20.33 4.90 38.53
C LEU A 9 19.58 5.20 39.83
N ARG A 10 18.53 4.39 40.09
CA ARG A 10 17.81 4.13 41.37
C ARG A 10 16.52 4.89 41.53
N THR A 11 15.50 4.20 41.66
CA THR A 11 14.85 3.23 42.55
C THR A 11 13.49 3.76 42.99
N LEU A 12 12.53 2.87 43.02
CA LEU A 12 11.59 2.52 44.12
C LEU A 12 10.36 1.86 43.49
N LEU A 13 10.21 0.57 43.52
CA LEU A 13 9.63 -0.27 44.60
C LEU A 13 8.21 0.11 45.00
N ALA A 14 7.33 -0.78 44.56
CA ALA A 14 6.24 -1.40 45.31
C ALA A 14 5.07 -0.53 45.77
N VAL A 15 3.90 -0.84 45.25
CA VAL A 15 2.77 -1.21 46.12
C VAL A 15 1.87 -2.19 45.36
N ALA A 16 1.87 -3.41 45.83
CA ALA A 16 0.86 -4.41 45.54
C ALA A 16 -0.41 -4.04 46.28
N ALA A 17 -1.47 -3.75 45.56
CA ALA A 17 -2.82 -3.74 46.09
C ALA A 17 -3.61 -4.86 45.42
N VAL A 18 -3.65 -5.98 46.10
CA VAL A 18 -4.57 -7.09 45.84
C VAL A 18 -5.99 -6.61 46.13
N TRP A 19 -6.75 -6.32 45.07
CA TRP A 19 -8.20 -6.26 45.16
C TRP A 19 -8.79 -7.56 44.68
N LEU A 20 -9.05 -8.45 45.59
CA LEU A 20 -10.00 -9.55 45.42
C LEU A 20 -11.41 -8.93 45.37
N ALA A 21 -11.88 -8.64 44.17
CA ALA A 21 -13.29 -8.38 43.93
C ALA A 21 -13.91 -9.65 43.36
N ALA A 22 -14.81 -10.20 44.16
CA ALA A 22 -15.60 -11.39 43.89
C ALA A 22 -16.24 -11.33 42.49
N GLY A 23 -16.07 -12.40 41.75
CA GLY A 23 -16.64 -12.59 40.45
C GLY A 23 -18.16 -12.62 40.46
N ALA A 24 -18.77 -11.67 39.80
CA ALA A 24 -20.02 -11.91 39.14
C ALA A 24 -19.63 -12.53 37.79
N ALA A 25 -19.84 -13.83 37.64
CA ALA A 25 -19.83 -14.50 36.34
C ALA A 25 -20.98 -13.90 35.51
N SER A 26 -20.69 -12.81 34.82
CA SER A 26 -21.54 -12.35 33.75
C SER A 26 -21.54 -13.47 32.73
N ALA A 27 -22.67 -14.15 32.61
CA ALA A 27 -22.94 -15.04 31.48
C ALA A 27 -22.57 -14.26 30.22
N ALA A 28 -21.47 -14.68 29.56
CA ALA A 28 -21.06 -14.11 28.30
C ALA A 28 -22.22 -14.34 27.33
N ASP A 29 -23.06 -13.33 27.15
CA ASP A 29 -24.03 -13.28 26.08
C ASP A 29 -23.28 -13.61 24.79
N LYS A 30 -23.57 -14.78 24.20
CA LYS A 30 -23.08 -15.12 22.88
C LYS A 30 -23.42 -13.94 21.98
N PRO A 31 -22.43 -13.32 21.29
CA PRO A 31 -22.72 -12.19 20.45
C PRO A 31 -23.84 -12.56 19.49
N ALA A 32 -24.97 -11.88 19.59
CA ALA A 32 -26.12 -12.11 18.73
C ALA A 32 -25.63 -12.05 17.29
N LYS A 33 -25.85 -13.12 16.51
CA LYS A 33 -25.45 -13.15 15.10
C LYS A 33 -26.02 -11.92 14.43
N ALA A 34 -25.14 -11.07 13.88
CA ALA A 34 -25.55 -9.88 13.17
C ALA A 34 -26.65 -10.24 12.13
N PRO A 35 -27.72 -9.46 12.01
CA PRO A 35 -28.82 -9.77 11.11
C PRO A 35 -28.30 -9.88 9.66
N LEU A 36 -28.90 -10.74 8.88
CA LEU A 36 -28.56 -10.89 7.46
C LEU A 36 -28.81 -9.57 6.71
N LEU A 37 -27.99 -9.31 5.71
CA LEU A 37 -28.20 -8.19 4.80
C LEU A 37 -29.48 -8.41 3.97
N THR A 38 -30.24 -7.36 3.75
CA THR A 38 -31.31 -7.39 2.74
C THR A 38 -30.73 -7.60 1.34
N PRO A 39 -31.50 -8.09 0.36
CA PRO A 39 -31.02 -8.27 -1.02
C PRO A 39 -30.44 -7.01 -1.64
N ALA A 40 -31.00 -5.84 -1.35
CA ALA A 40 -30.49 -4.55 -1.83
C ALA A 40 -29.14 -4.20 -1.21
N GLN A 41 -29.01 -4.36 0.11
CA GLN A 41 -27.75 -4.15 0.83
C GLN A 41 -26.67 -5.14 0.37
N ALA A 42 -27.03 -6.41 0.19
CA ALA A 42 -26.08 -7.42 -0.28
C ALA A 42 -25.53 -7.09 -1.68
N ARG A 43 -26.38 -6.64 -2.62
CA ARG A 43 -25.94 -6.20 -3.94
C ARG A 43 -25.00 -4.99 -3.87
N ALA A 44 -25.33 -4.00 -3.04
CA ALA A 44 -24.47 -2.83 -2.85
C ALA A 44 -23.09 -3.25 -2.30
N CYS A 45 -23.05 -4.16 -1.33
CA CYS A 45 -21.82 -4.69 -0.77
C CYS A 45 -21.00 -5.49 -1.79
N ILE A 46 -21.65 -6.32 -2.60
CA ILE A 46 -20.98 -7.06 -3.69
C ILE A 46 -20.38 -6.08 -4.70
N ALA A 47 -21.14 -5.10 -5.16
CA ALA A 47 -20.67 -4.10 -6.11
C ALA A 47 -19.47 -3.30 -5.56
N GLN A 48 -19.51 -2.93 -4.28
CA GLN A 48 -18.41 -2.23 -3.63
C GLN A 48 -17.15 -3.11 -3.53
N ARG A 49 -17.31 -4.38 -3.15
CA ARG A 49 -16.20 -5.36 -3.12
C ARG A 49 -15.60 -5.56 -4.51
N ASP A 50 -16.43 -5.74 -5.53
CA ASP A 50 -15.96 -5.99 -6.89
C ASP A 50 -15.22 -4.77 -7.45
N LYS A 51 -15.66 -3.55 -7.08
CA LYS A 51 -14.92 -2.31 -7.38
C LYS A 51 -13.55 -2.28 -6.71
N LEU A 52 -13.45 -2.69 -5.44
CA LEU A 52 -12.16 -2.78 -4.73
C LEU A 52 -11.22 -3.77 -5.40
N HIS A 53 -11.72 -4.94 -5.80
CA HIS A 53 -10.91 -5.92 -6.54
C HIS A 53 -10.38 -5.34 -7.84
N ALA A 54 -11.23 -4.67 -8.63
CA ALA A 54 -10.82 -4.03 -9.87
C ALA A 54 -9.75 -2.95 -9.64
N GLN A 55 -9.88 -2.12 -8.60
CA GLN A 55 -8.89 -1.11 -8.24
C GLN A 55 -7.56 -1.75 -7.82
N LYS A 56 -7.61 -2.83 -7.04
CA LYS A 56 -6.43 -3.58 -6.62
C LYS A 56 -5.70 -4.18 -7.82
N ASP A 57 -6.44 -4.79 -8.74
CA ASP A 57 -5.87 -5.36 -9.96
C ASP A 57 -5.22 -4.27 -10.85
N ASP A 58 -5.81 -3.08 -10.92
CA ASP A 58 -5.24 -1.94 -11.65
C ASP A 58 -3.92 -1.46 -11.03
N VAL A 59 -3.87 -1.34 -9.70
CA VAL A 59 -2.63 -1.01 -8.98
C VAL A 59 -1.55 -2.08 -9.19
N LEU A 60 -1.91 -3.36 -9.15
CA LEU A 60 -0.96 -4.46 -9.37
C LEU A 60 -0.40 -4.47 -10.80
N LYS A 61 -1.22 -4.12 -11.81
CA LYS A 61 -0.76 -4.00 -13.20
C LYS A 61 0.28 -2.89 -13.38
N ASP A 62 0.12 -1.78 -12.69
CA ASP A 62 1.04 -0.64 -12.81
C ASP A 62 2.40 -0.90 -12.16
N LYS A 63 2.46 -1.82 -11.19
CA LYS A 63 3.70 -2.10 -10.45
C LYS A 63 4.81 -2.69 -11.32
N ALA A 64 4.50 -3.67 -12.14
CA ALA A 64 5.49 -4.36 -12.94
C ALA A 64 6.25 -3.44 -13.94
N PRO A 65 5.57 -2.56 -14.72
CA PRO A 65 6.26 -1.62 -15.59
C PRO A 65 7.10 -0.59 -14.82
N ILE A 66 6.68 -0.17 -13.62
CA ILE A 66 7.47 0.73 -12.77
C ILE A 66 8.76 0.03 -12.30
N ASP A 67 8.67 -1.22 -11.86
CA ASP A 67 9.83 -1.99 -11.45
C ASP A 67 10.79 -2.24 -12.64
N ALA A 68 10.26 -2.46 -13.83
CA ALA A 68 11.04 -2.61 -15.07
C ALA A 68 11.78 -1.31 -15.45
N ASP A 69 11.09 -0.16 -15.44
CA ASP A 69 11.69 1.15 -15.71
C ASP A 69 12.84 1.44 -14.72
N LYS A 70 12.61 1.18 -13.43
CA LYS A 70 13.63 1.35 -12.39
C LYS A 70 14.88 0.52 -12.68
N ALA A 71 14.69 -0.74 -13.06
CA ALA A 71 15.80 -1.64 -13.40
C ALA A 71 16.53 -1.18 -14.66
N GLU A 72 15.82 -0.68 -15.65
CA GLU A 72 16.41 -0.15 -16.89
C GLU A 72 17.25 1.10 -16.65
N ILE A 73 16.71 2.08 -15.88
CA ILE A 73 17.43 3.27 -15.46
C ILE A 73 18.72 2.91 -14.71
N GLY A 74 18.64 1.88 -13.85
CA GLY A 74 19.81 1.36 -13.13
C GLY A 74 20.88 0.85 -14.10
N ARG A 75 20.51 -0.07 -15.00
CA ARG A 75 21.45 -0.62 -16.02
C ARG A 75 22.05 0.47 -16.90
N PHE A 76 21.24 1.45 -17.30
CA PHE A 76 21.71 2.57 -18.10
C PHE A 76 22.71 3.42 -17.34
N GLY A 77 22.48 3.66 -16.03
CA GLY A 77 23.40 4.36 -15.15
C GLY A 77 24.74 3.62 -14.99
N ASP A 78 24.70 2.30 -14.82
CA ASP A 78 25.91 1.47 -14.71
C ASP A 78 26.72 1.49 -16.03
N ALA A 79 26.04 1.46 -17.18
CA ALA A 79 26.69 1.59 -18.48
C ALA A 79 27.37 2.96 -18.64
N LEU A 80 26.72 4.06 -18.26
CA LEU A 80 27.31 5.40 -18.24
C LEU A 80 28.51 5.49 -17.30
N GLY A 81 28.42 4.88 -16.13
CA GLY A 81 29.53 4.80 -15.17
C GLY A 81 30.75 4.08 -15.75
N SER A 82 30.52 3.02 -16.52
CA SER A 82 31.60 2.28 -17.20
C SER A 82 32.21 3.09 -18.37
N GLU A 83 31.34 3.77 -19.15
CA GLU A 83 31.78 4.57 -20.31
C GLU A 83 32.61 5.78 -19.88
N VAL A 84 32.22 6.47 -18.82
CA VAL A 84 32.95 7.65 -18.32
C VAL A 84 34.38 7.32 -17.87
N ALA A 85 34.61 6.08 -17.44
CA ALA A 85 35.95 5.63 -17.01
C ALA A 85 36.94 5.54 -18.18
N THR A 86 36.44 5.34 -19.42
CA THR A 86 37.26 5.20 -20.65
C THR A 86 37.06 6.34 -21.63
N LEU A 87 36.28 7.36 -21.24
CA LEU A 87 35.93 8.48 -22.11
C LEU A 87 37.17 9.31 -22.47
N ASP A 88 37.41 9.49 -23.77
CA ASP A 88 38.37 10.47 -24.25
C ASP A 88 37.87 11.91 -24.05
N ARG A 89 38.28 12.52 -22.97
CA ARG A 89 37.84 13.87 -22.60
C ARG A 89 38.47 14.97 -23.49
N THR A 90 39.42 14.64 -24.35
CA THR A 90 40.01 15.58 -25.33
C THR A 90 39.20 15.61 -26.63
N SER A 91 38.37 14.61 -26.87
CA SER A 91 37.49 14.53 -28.02
C SER A 91 36.14 15.19 -27.73
N ALA A 92 35.88 16.35 -28.35
CA ALA A 92 34.59 17.05 -28.17
C ALA A 92 33.41 16.16 -28.57
N SER A 93 33.54 15.42 -29.69
CA SER A 93 32.46 14.54 -30.15
C SER A 93 32.17 13.37 -29.22
N ALA A 94 33.20 12.83 -28.54
CA ALA A 94 33.00 11.77 -27.55
C ALA A 94 32.30 12.32 -26.30
N VAL A 95 32.68 13.51 -25.85
CA VAL A 95 32.04 14.20 -24.71
C VAL A 95 30.58 14.53 -25.04
N ASP A 96 30.30 15.05 -26.22
CA ASP A 96 28.92 15.37 -26.65
C ASP A 96 28.05 14.12 -26.74
N ALA A 97 28.57 13.01 -27.27
CA ALA A 97 27.86 11.74 -27.31
C ALA A 97 27.52 11.20 -25.91
N TYR A 98 28.50 11.28 -24.98
CA TYR A 98 28.27 10.92 -23.58
C TYR A 98 27.20 11.79 -22.91
N ASN A 99 27.28 13.11 -23.07
CA ASN A 99 26.29 14.05 -22.53
C ASN A 99 24.90 13.80 -23.13
N GLY A 100 24.80 13.43 -24.39
CA GLY A 100 23.54 13.01 -25.00
C GLY A 100 22.91 11.83 -24.26
N LYS A 101 23.68 10.79 -23.95
CA LYS A 101 23.21 9.63 -23.18
C LYS A 101 22.82 9.99 -21.73
N VAL A 102 23.56 10.92 -21.10
CA VAL A 102 23.16 11.45 -19.77
C VAL A 102 21.76 12.09 -19.87
N GLY A 103 21.53 12.91 -20.89
CA GLY A 103 20.23 13.54 -21.14
C GLY A 103 19.11 12.52 -21.43
N GLU A 104 19.42 11.39 -22.08
CA GLU A 104 18.45 10.29 -22.25
C GLU A 104 18.08 9.67 -20.92
N ARG A 105 19.05 9.38 -20.05
CA ARG A 105 18.80 8.85 -18.72
C ARG A 105 17.94 9.80 -17.87
N ASP A 106 18.19 11.09 -17.95
CA ASP A 106 17.41 12.08 -17.22
C ASP A 106 15.94 12.07 -17.67
N LYS A 107 15.66 11.96 -18.96
CA LYS A 107 14.29 11.79 -19.48
C LYS A 107 13.64 10.50 -19.00
N MET A 108 14.39 9.40 -18.92
CA MET A 108 13.87 8.14 -18.38
C MET A 108 13.50 8.30 -16.89
N ILE A 109 14.30 9.01 -16.10
CA ILE A 109 14.03 9.30 -14.69
C ILE A 109 12.77 10.15 -14.54
N GLU A 110 12.60 11.21 -15.36
CA GLU A 110 11.39 12.04 -15.34
C GLU A 110 10.13 11.22 -15.65
N ALA A 111 10.18 10.39 -16.70
CA ALA A 111 9.08 9.51 -17.06
C ALA A 111 8.75 8.50 -15.96
N TYR A 112 9.76 7.92 -15.34
CA TYR A 112 9.61 7.03 -14.19
C TYR A 112 8.95 7.73 -13.00
N GLN A 113 9.41 8.94 -12.65
CA GLN A 113 8.84 9.73 -11.55
C GLN A 113 7.37 10.05 -11.79
N ALA A 114 6.98 10.39 -13.02
CA ALA A 114 5.58 10.63 -13.38
C ALA A 114 4.72 9.36 -13.20
N LYS A 115 5.23 8.19 -13.62
CA LYS A 115 4.54 6.89 -13.39
C LYS A 115 4.40 6.58 -11.90
N VAL A 116 5.46 6.78 -11.11
CA VAL A 116 5.44 6.58 -9.65
C VAL A 116 4.42 7.52 -8.98
N ALA A 117 4.36 8.78 -9.37
CA ALA A 117 3.40 9.74 -8.85
C ALA A 117 1.95 9.29 -9.13
N SER A 118 1.66 8.87 -10.37
CA SER A 118 0.35 8.32 -10.74
C SER A 118 0.00 7.06 -9.96
N PHE A 119 0.94 6.15 -9.81
CA PHE A 119 0.79 4.93 -9.02
C PHE A 119 0.45 5.24 -7.55
N ASN A 120 1.16 6.18 -6.93
CA ASN A 120 0.91 6.56 -5.54
C ASN A 120 -0.50 7.15 -5.35
N VAL A 121 -1.02 7.90 -6.32
CA VAL A 121 -2.41 8.39 -6.31
C VAL A 121 -3.39 7.21 -6.31
N LYS A 122 -3.18 6.21 -7.17
CA LYS A 122 -4.04 5.01 -7.23
C LYS A 122 -3.98 4.20 -5.94
N VAL A 123 -2.78 4.02 -5.35
CA VAL A 123 -2.60 3.33 -4.06
C VAL A 123 -3.33 4.08 -2.95
N GLY A 124 -3.24 5.41 -2.91
CA GLY A 124 -3.97 6.23 -1.95
C GLY A 124 -5.49 6.11 -2.09
N ALA A 125 -6.00 6.12 -3.33
CA ALA A 125 -7.42 5.93 -3.60
C ALA A 125 -7.91 4.52 -3.21
N LEU A 126 -7.12 3.48 -3.49
CA LEU A 126 -7.42 2.12 -3.07
C LEU A 126 -7.50 2.01 -1.55
N LYS A 127 -6.51 2.55 -0.83
CA LYS A 127 -6.51 2.55 0.63
C LYS A 127 -7.75 3.25 1.21
N THR A 128 -8.11 4.41 0.67
CA THR A 128 -9.32 5.12 1.09
C THR A 128 -10.58 4.25 0.87
N ALA A 129 -10.68 3.60 -0.28
CA ALA A 129 -11.82 2.73 -0.59
C ALA A 129 -11.86 1.46 0.29
N GLU A 130 -10.70 0.90 0.65
CA GLU A 130 -10.60 -0.19 1.63
C GLU A 130 -11.06 0.24 3.03
N ASP A 131 -10.62 1.42 3.49
CA ASP A 131 -11.02 1.99 4.77
C ASP A 131 -12.53 2.28 4.82
N GLU A 132 -13.12 2.77 3.72
CA GLU A 132 -14.57 2.99 3.60
C GLU A 132 -15.34 1.66 3.62
N TYR A 133 -14.83 0.63 2.92
CA TYR A 133 -15.43 -0.70 2.92
C TYR A 133 -15.38 -1.34 4.32
N ALA A 134 -14.26 -1.24 5.01
CA ALA A 134 -14.09 -1.74 6.38
C ALA A 134 -15.06 -1.06 7.37
N LYS A 135 -15.33 0.24 7.19
CA LYS A 135 -16.32 0.99 7.99
C LYS A 135 -17.76 0.72 7.59
N SER A 136 -17.99 0.15 6.43
CA SER A 136 -19.32 -0.16 5.93
C SER A 136 -19.92 -1.34 6.67
N SER A 137 -21.24 -1.47 6.61
CA SER A 137 -21.93 -2.65 7.14
C SER A 137 -21.73 -3.92 6.30
N CYS A 138 -20.84 -3.87 5.29
CA CYS A 138 -20.59 -4.97 4.37
C CYS A 138 -19.57 -5.98 4.89
N GLU A 139 -18.60 -5.51 5.69
CA GLU A 139 -17.54 -6.36 6.20
C GLU A 139 -18.12 -7.39 7.18
N ASN A 140 -17.74 -8.63 7.01
CA ASN A 140 -18.15 -9.76 7.85
C ASN A 140 -19.69 -9.99 7.95
N ARG A 141 -20.51 -9.36 7.09
CA ARG A 141 -21.95 -9.56 7.07
C ARG A 141 -22.32 -10.68 6.10
N ARG A 142 -23.31 -11.47 6.52
CA ARG A 142 -23.84 -12.60 5.74
C ARG A 142 -25.07 -12.18 4.95
N TYR A 143 -25.27 -12.78 3.80
CA TYR A 143 -26.47 -12.64 2.98
C TYR A 143 -26.91 -14.01 2.48
N ASP A 144 -28.20 -14.13 2.13
CA ASP A 144 -28.72 -15.33 1.49
C ASP A 144 -28.54 -15.22 -0.03
N ALA A 145 -27.67 -16.09 -0.58
CA ALA A 145 -27.38 -16.12 -2.00
C ALA A 145 -28.61 -16.48 -2.87
N ASN A 146 -29.58 -17.20 -2.31
CA ASN A 146 -30.80 -17.54 -3.04
C ASN A 146 -31.67 -16.31 -3.25
N GLN A 147 -31.80 -15.45 -2.26
CA GLN A 147 -32.57 -14.19 -2.39
C GLN A 147 -31.97 -13.24 -3.45
N LEU A 148 -30.67 -13.36 -3.78
CA LEU A 148 -30.07 -12.57 -4.84
C LEU A 148 -30.42 -13.07 -6.24
N LYS A 149 -30.68 -14.39 -6.41
CA LYS A 149 -31.08 -14.99 -7.69
C LYS A 149 -32.49 -14.63 -8.09
N ASP A 150 -33.40 -14.58 -7.12
CA ASP A 150 -34.83 -14.33 -7.37
C ASP A 150 -35.14 -12.88 -7.75
N THR A 151 -34.18 -11.97 -7.58
CA THR A 151 -34.35 -10.54 -7.84
C THR A 151 -33.56 -10.06 -9.06
N ALA A 152 -32.97 -10.96 -9.87
CA ALA A 152 -32.42 -10.60 -11.17
C ALA A 152 -33.59 -10.10 -12.09
N PRO A 153 -33.41 -8.98 -12.83
CA PRO A 153 -34.44 -8.53 -13.75
C PRO A 153 -34.68 -9.64 -14.76
N ARG A 154 -35.91 -10.15 -14.81
CA ARG A 154 -36.35 -11.06 -15.88
C ARG A 154 -36.27 -10.30 -17.19
N LYS A 155 -35.39 -10.77 -18.11
CA LYS A 155 -35.27 -10.23 -19.47
C LYS A 155 -36.55 -10.50 -20.24
#